data_79b0fa279cf29974e2dd95facd8e899d
#
_entry.id   79b0fa279cf29974e2dd95facd8e899d
#
_cell.length_a   1.000
_cell.length_b   1.000
_cell.length_c   1.000
_cell.angle_alpha   90.00
_cell.angle_beta   90.00
_cell.angle_gamma   90.00
#
_symmetry.space_group_name_H-M   'P 1'
#
loop_
_entity.id
_entity.type
_entity.pdbx_description
1 polymer ?
#
loop_
_entity_poly.entity_id
_entity_poly.type
_entity_poly.pdbx_seq_one_letter_code
_entity_poly.pdbx_strand_id
1 'polypeptide(L)'
;SFTIFLMQRAETVSNRKPLQRVSTEFVSSELTLIKKLIWLYFLLLLFEGALRKWFLPGLSQGLLIVRDPIAIWIYYIAYNQGLLSLQNKYIQALIKLTLICGFISFIVQAHPLTIAYGMRTSLLHFPLIFVMGRVLSWQDVISFGKAFLILALPMTWVVAQQFQADRFDIMNVASGGTGHQMMTSGDKVRASGTFSFISGIVFYYCFSIAFVIYGFLKKGVFPKWLLYLGTGATFLAMVTAGSRSVIAESLQVFACLGFLAYYKPGEFGKITASTFFLLVIVLFLYSQIDLFQDGLAFLSMRFEEAANVEGNPIEAYFGRYWEIIYSPFRSLNFQSLAGWLGNGIGSGTRAGAALGRGVGYELDWSRHIYENGSILGVLF
;
A
#
# COMPACT_ATOMS: atom_id res chain seq x y z
N SER A 1 31.08 -8.28 5.73
CA SER A 1 30.92 -9.53 5.86
C SER A 1 29.58 -10.01 6.35
N PHE A 2 28.56 -9.66 5.57
CA PHE A 2 27.16 -10.03 5.79
C PHE A 2 26.91 -11.55 5.65
N THR A 3 27.74 -12.21 4.85
CA THR A 3 27.68 -13.67 4.64
C THR A 3 28.06 -14.47 5.87
N ILE A 4 29.03 -13.99 6.66
CA ILE A 4 29.46 -14.62 7.93
C ILE A 4 28.37 -14.46 9.00
N PHE A 5 27.67 -13.32 9.02
CA PHE A 5 26.55 -13.08 9.94
C PHE A 5 25.35 -13.98 9.64
N LEU A 6 25.09 -14.30 8.38
CA LEU A 6 24.02 -15.25 7.99
C LEU A 6 24.40 -16.71 8.27
N MET A 7 25.68 -17.09 8.16
CA MET A 7 26.14 -18.45 8.48
C MET A 7 26.15 -18.69 10.01
N GLN A 8 26.57 -17.72 10.82
CA GLN A 8 26.48 -17.84 12.28
C GLN A 8 25.05 -17.92 12.81
N ARG A 9 24.08 -17.32 12.10
CA ARG A 9 22.66 -17.45 12.44
C ARG A 9 22.08 -18.83 12.09
N ALA A 10 22.61 -19.51 11.09
CA ALA A 10 22.20 -20.86 10.72
C ALA A 10 22.67 -21.91 11.77
N GLU A 11 23.85 -21.72 12.38
CA GLU A 11 24.36 -22.63 13.40
C GLU A 11 23.65 -22.47 14.76
N THR A 12 23.19 -21.27 15.13
CA THR A 12 22.43 -21.06 16.38
C THR A 12 20.99 -21.58 16.33
N VAL A 13 20.46 -21.88 15.16
CA VAL A 13 19.14 -22.51 14.99
C VAL A 13 19.19 -24.03 15.16
N SER A 14 20.38 -24.65 14.97
CA SER A 14 20.58 -26.11 15.04
C SER A 14 20.52 -26.68 16.47
N ASN A 15 20.64 -25.86 17.51
CA ASN A 15 20.74 -26.34 18.93
C ASN A 15 19.44 -26.17 19.73
N ARG A 16 18.27 -26.04 19.12
CA ARG A 16 17.00 -26.10 19.84
C ARG A 16 16.52 -27.55 19.94
N LYS A 17 16.22 -27.98 21.17
CA LYS A 17 15.64 -29.29 21.50
C LYS A 17 14.57 -29.68 20.46
N PRO A 18 14.52 -30.96 20.03
CA PRO A 18 13.54 -31.42 19.08
C PRO A 18 12.15 -31.27 19.69
N LEU A 19 11.37 -30.33 19.15
CA LEU A 19 9.94 -30.26 19.38
C LEU A 19 9.35 -31.57 18.87
N GLN A 20 8.46 -32.18 19.67
CA GLN A 20 7.73 -33.39 19.37
C GLN A 20 7.30 -33.41 17.90
N ARG A 21 7.51 -34.53 17.22
CA ARG A 21 7.05 -34.82 15.86
C ARG A 21 5.52 -34.73 15.80
N VAL A 22 5.00 -33.51 15.66
CA VAL A 22 3.70 -33.30 15.05
C VAL A 22 3.85 -33.78 13.61
N SER A 23 2.96 -34.62 13.13
CA SER A 23 3.06 -35.25 11.82
C SER A 23 3.34 -34.18 10.77
N THR A 24 4.37 -34.39 9.97
CA THR A 24 4.81 -33.43 8.92
C THR A 24 3.68 -33.06 7.96
N GLU A 25 2.69 -33.93 7.79
CA GLU A 25 1.50 -33.69 6.98
C GLU A 25 0.55 -32.66 7.60
N PHE A 26 0.34 -32.69 8.91
CA PHE A 26 -0.53 -31.72 9.59
C PHE A 26 0.06 -30.31 9.52
N VAL A 27 1.35 -30.16 9.78
CA VAL A 27 2.05 -28.87 9.65
C VAL A 27 1.98 -28.34 8.22
N SER A 28 2.07 -29.21 7.21
CA SER A 28 1.99 -28.82 5.81
C SER A 28 0.59 -28.36 5.40
N SER A 29 -0.46 -28.96 5.94
CA SER A 29 -1.86 -28.58 5.65
C SER A 29 -2.19 -27.21 6.24
N GLU A 30 -1.82 -26.94 7.48
CA GLU A 30 -2.03 -25.65 8.16
C GLU A 30 -1.24 -24.51 7.50
N LEU A 31 0.00 -24.79 7.09
CA LEU A 31 0.80 -23.81 6.34
C LEU A 31 0.13 -23.44 5.01
N THR A 32 -0.42 -24.44 4.33
CA THR A 32 -1.17 -24.25 3.07
C THR A 32 -2.43 -23.44 3.31
N LEU A 33 -3.14 -23.68 4.43
CA LEU A 33 -4.32 -22.92 4.79
C LEU A 33 -3.97 -21.44 5.07
N ILE A 34 -2.91 -21.16 5.84
CA ILE A 34 -2.46 -19.79 6.06
C ILE A 34 -2.17 -19.09 4.72
N LYS A 35 -1.47 -19.76 3.80
CA LYS A 35 -1.20 -19.19 2.46
C LYS A 35 -2.47 -18.87 1.69
N LYS A 36 -3.47 -19.76 1.72
CA LYS A 36 -4.79 -19.51 1.10
C LYS A 36 -5.51 -18.32 1.75
N LEU A 37 -5.45 -18.20 3.07
CA LEU A 37 -6.04 -17.05 3.79
C LEU A 37 -5.31 -15.73 3.45
N ILE A 38 -3.98 -15.75 3.30
CA ILE A 38 -3.21 -14.59 2.84
C ILE A 38 -3.63 -14.20 1.41
N TRP A 39 -3.86 -15.18 0.52
CA TRP A 39 -4.40 -14.92 -0.82
C TRP A 39 -5.80 -14.32 -0.77
N LEU A 40 -6.68 -14.85 0.07
CA LEU A 40 -8.03 -14.30 0.25
C LEU A 40 -7.97 -12.87 0.79
N TYR A 41 -7.11 -12.61 1.79
CA TYR A 41 -6.88 -11.28 2.34
C TYR A 41 -6.39 -10.30 1.25
N PHE A 42 -5.46 -10.73 0.41
CA PHE A 42 -4.94 -9.96 -0.72
C PHE A 42 -6.04 -9.64 -1.75
N LEU A 43 -6.82 -10.63 -2.15
CA LEU A 43 -7.93 -10.41 -3.11
C LEU A 43 -8.98 -9.45 -2.54
N LEU A 44 -9.34 -9.60 -1.27
CA LEU A 44 -10.24 -8.65 -0.62
C LEU A 44 -9.66 -7.25 -0.55
N LEU A 45 -8.34 -7.11 -0.30
CA LEU A 45 -7.68 -5.80 -0.34
C LEU A 45 -7.84 -5.12 -1.71
N LEU A 46 -7.75 -5.88 -2.80
CA LEU A 46 -7.89 -5.35 -4.17
C LEU A 46 -9.34 -5.03 -4.55
N PHE A 47 -10.30 -5.84 -4.10
CA PHE A 47 -11.69 -5.80 -4.59
C PHE A 47 -12.71 -5.26 -3.58
N GLU A 48 -12.31 -5.05 -2.30
CA GLU A 48 -13.20 -4.45 -1.29
C GLU A 48 -13.84 -3.15 -1.77
N GLY A 49 -13.06 -2.28 -2.41
CA GLY A 49 -13.58 -1.03 -2.92
C GLY A 49 -14.61 -1.21 -4.03
N ALA A 50 -14.44 -2.18 -4.93
CA ALA A 50 -15.42 -2.52 -5.96
C ALA A 50 -16.71 -3.04 -5.34
N LEU A 51 -16.62 -3.91 -4.34
CA LEU A 51 -17.79 -4.39 -3.59
C LEU A 51 -18.56 -3.23 -2.97
N ARG A 52 -17.87 -2.27 -2.39
CA ARG A 52 -18.45 -1.11 -1.71
C ARG A 52 -19.01 -0.05 -2.67
N LYS A 53 -18.49 0.03 -3.90
CA LYS A 53 -18.94 0.99 -4.91
C LYS A 53 -20.13 0.46 -5.70
N TRP A 54 -20.01 -0.75 -6.24
CA TRP A 54 -20.87 -1.22 -7.31
C TRP A 54 -21.76 -2.40 -6.92
N PHE A 55 -21.26 -3.33 -6.10
CA PHE A 55 -21.97 -4.57 -5.83
C PHE A 55 -22.80 -4.52 -4.54
N LEU A 56 -22.25 -3.97 -3.46
CA LEU A 56 -22.86 -3.99 -2.14
C LEU A 56 -22.75 -2.60 -1.45
N PRO A 57 -23.22 -1.51 -2.08
CA PRO A 57 -23.08 -0.17 -1.52
C PRO A 57 -23.77 -0.02 -0.17
N GLY A 58 -24.90 -0.69 0.06
CA GLY A 58 -25.62 -0.70 1.34
C GLY A 58 -24.84 -1.35 2.49
N LEU A 59 -23.86 -2.23 2.19
CA LEU A 59 -22.99 -2.87 3.19
C LEU A 59 -21.62 -2.19 3.29
N SER A 60 -21.44 -1.01 2.70
CA SER A 60 -20.15 -0.35 2.57
C SER A 60 -19.43 -0.16 3.91
N GLN A 61 -20.15 0.12 5.01
CA GLN A 61 -19.55 0.26 6.34
C GLN A 61 -19.10 -1.10 6.90
N GLY A 62 -19.93 -2.14 6.76
CA GLY A 62 -19.57 -3.49 7.20
C GLY A 62 -18.38 -4.07 6.43
N LEU A 63 -18.27 -3.77 5.14
CA LEU A 63 -17.15 -4.22 4.30
C LEU A 63 -15.80 -3.63 4.70
N LEU A 64 -15.76 -2.53 5.47
CA LEU A 64 -14.50 -1.99 6.03
C LEU A 64 -13.77 -2.97 6.95
N ILE A 65 -14.52 -3.87 7.57
CA ILE A 65 -13.98 -4.86 8.53
C ILE A 65 -13.97 -6.28 7.96
N VAL A 66 -14.28 -6.47 6.66
CA VAL A 66 -14.38 -7.81 6.03
C VAL A 66 -13.08 -8.61 6.10
N ARG A 67 -11.93 -7.93 6.15
CA ARG A 67 -10.60 -8.56 6.25
C ARG A 67 -10.22 -8.94 7.69
N ASP A 68 -10.88 -8.40 8.70
CA ASP A 68 -10.53 -8.61 10.10
C ASP A 68 -10.67 -10.07 10.54
N PRO A 69 -11.80 -10.75 10.27
CA PRO A 69 -11.94 -12.16 10.60
C PRO A 69 -10.85 -13.04 9.99
N ILE A 70 -10.41 -12.70 8.78
CA ILE A 70 -9.36 -13.43 8.07
C ILE A 70 -8.01 -13.22 8.75
N ALA A 71 -7.69 -11.97 9.13
CA ALA A 71 -6.46 -11.65 9.85
C ALA A 71 -6.44 -12.36 11.22
N ILE A 72 -7.53 -12.35 11.96
CA ILE A 72 -7.67 -13.05 13.24
C ILE A 72 -7.47 -14.57 13.05
N TRP A 73 -8.06 -15.14 12.01
CA TRP A 73 -7.91 -16.57 11.72
C TRP A 73 -6.46 -16.92 11.36
N ILE A 74 -5.80 -16.11 10.54
CA ILE A 74 -4.37 -16.28 10.26
C ILE A 74 -3.55 -16.25 11.56
N TYR A 75 -3.82 -15.30 12.47
CA TYR A 75 -3.12 -15.22 13.75
C TYR A 75 -3.36 -16.43 14.64
N TYR A 76 -4.59 -16.89 14.71
CA TYR A 76 -4.94 -18.07 15.49
C TYR A 76 -4.15 -19.30 15.04
N ILE A 77 -4.13 -19.59 13.72
CA ILE A 77 -3.38 -20.71 13.19
C ILE A 77 -1.87 -20.48 13.37
N ALA A 78 -1.37 -19.30 13.04
CA ALA A 78 0.05 -18.98 13.13
C ALA A 78 0.57 -19.06 14.58
N TYR A 79 -0.23 -18.66 15.55
CA TYR A 79 0.10 -18.79 16.97
C TYR A 79 0.19 -20.26 17.41
N ASN A 80 -0.80 -21.06 17.07
CA ASN A 80 -0.83 -22.51 17.39
C ASN A 80 0.33 -23.28 16.74
N GLN A 81 0.77 -22.84 15.55
CA GLN A 81 1.90 -23.44 14.85
C GLN A 81 3.27 -22.85 15.27
N GLY A 82 3.32 -21.94 16.24
CA GLY A 82 4.56 -21.28 16.68
C GLY A 82 5.17 -20.34 15.63
N LEU A 83 4.44 -20.01 14.58
CA LEU A 83 4.87 -19.09 13.52
C LEU A 83 4.74 -17.62 13.96
N LEU A 84 3.83 -17.31 14.89
CA LEU A 84 3.67 -16.00 15.49
C LEU A 84 4.17 -16.07 16.95
N SER A 85 5.27 -15.38 17.23
CA SER A 85 5.78 -15.29 18.60
C SER A 85 5.42 -13.94 19.20
N LEU A 86 4.64 -13.95 20.27
CA LEU A 86 4.35 -12.76 21.07
C LEU A 86 5.59 -12.24 21.82
N GLN A 87 6.67 -13.04 21.88
CA GLN A 87 7.97 -12.60 22.43
C GLN A 87 8.80 -11.79 21.43
N ASN A 88 8.32 -11.60 20.20
CA ASN A 88 8.96 -10.73 19.24
C ASN A 88 8.97 -9.28 19.76
N LYS A 89 10.16 -8.70 19.89
CA LYS A 89 10.35 -7.35 20.45
C LYS A 89 9.55 -6.26 19.74
N TYR A 90 9.42 -6.36 18.42
CA TYR A 90 8.64 -5.42 17.61
C TYR A 90 7.13 -5.55 17.87
N ILE A 91 6.62 -6.78 17.97
CA ILE A 91 5.20 -7.03 18.32
C ILE A 91 4.92 -6.53 19.74
N GLN A 92 5.82 -6.80 20.70
CA GLN A 92 5.67 -6.31 22.07
C GLN A 92 5.71 -4.79 22.14
N ALA A 93 6.63 -4.15 21.41
CA ALA A 93 6.72 -2.69 21.36
C ALA A 93 5.43 -2.11 20.79
N LEU A 94 4.92 -2.66 19.66
CA LEU A 94 3.69 -2.22 19.05
C LEU A 94 2.49 -2.37 19.99
N ILE A 95 2.34 -3.51 20.66
CA ILE A 95 1.26 -3.74 21.62
C ILE A 95 1.34 -2.73 22.76
N LYS A 96 2.51 -2.58 23.39
CA LYS A 96 2.71 -1.65 24.50
C LYS A 96 2.41 -0.21 24.08
N LEU A 97 2.96 0.22 22.94
CA LEU A 97 2.76 1.55 22.41
C LEU A 97 1.28 1.82 22.11
N THR A 98 0.61 0.89 21.44
CA THR A 98 -0.82 1.02 21.13
C THR A 98 -1.68 1.07 22.40
N LEU A 99 -1.37 0.27 23.43
CA LEU A 99 -2.09 0.30 24.70
C LEU A 99 -1.87 1.62 25.44
N ILE A 100 -0.64 2.14 25.48
CA ILE A 100 -0.30 3.44 26.08
C ILE A 100 -1.07 4.56 25.34
N CYS A 101 -1.00 4.59 24.02
CA CYS A 101 -1.71 5.58 23.23
C CYS A 101 -3.23 5.45 23.37
N GLY A 102 -3.76 4.24 23.44
CA GLY A 102 -5.18 3.98 23.73
C GLY A 102 -5.60 4.54 25.09
N PHE A 103 -4.80 4.31 26.13
CA PHE A 103 -5.05 4.84 27.48
C PHE A 103 -5.01 6.38 27.50
N ILE A 104 -3.98 6.97 26.89
CA ILE A 104 -3.88 8.44 26.77
C ILE A 104 -5.07 9.02 26.03
N SER A 105 -5.59 8.32 25.01
CA SER A 105 -6.74 8.75 24.23
C SER A 105 -8.00 8.92 25.07
N PHE A 106 -8.19 8.13 26.13
CA PHE A 106 -9.28 8.36 27.09
C PHE A 106 -9.09 9.65 27.89
N ILE A 107 -7.84 9.99 28.22
CA ILE A 107 -7.50 11.22 28.96
C ILE A 107 -7.80 12.46 28.11
N VAL A 108 -7.44 12.42 26.83
CA VAL A 108 -7.72 13.53 25.88
C VAL A 108 -9.16 13.51 25.33
N GLN A 109 -10.02 12.72 25.93
CA GLN A 109 -11.46 12.63 25.64
C GLN A 109 -11.82 12.17 24.21
N ALA A 110 -10.98 11.31 23.62
CA ALA A 110 -11.35 10.69 22.34
C ALA A 110 -12.56 9.74 22.52
N HIS A 111 -13.38 9.66 21.47
CA HIS A 111 -14.57 8.82 21.52
C HIS A 111 -14.18 7.32 21.57
N PRO A 112 -14.80 6.47 22.42
CA PRO A 112 -14.42 5.07 22.58
C PRO A 112 -14.41 4.25 21.28
N LEU A 113 -15.37 4.48 20.38
CA LEU A 113 -15.39 3.81 19.06
C LEU A 113 -14.22 4.24 18.17
N THR A 114 -13.80 5.51 18.24
CA THR A 114 -12.64 6.01 17.54
C THR A 114 -11.37 5.37 18.06
N ILE A 115 -11.22 5.26 19.38
CA ILE A 115 -10.10 4.58 20.04
C ILE A 115 -10.05 3.11 19.60
N ALA A 116 -11.17 2.39 19.69
CA ALA A 116 -11.24 0.99 19.30
C ALA A 116 -10.85 0.78 17.82
N TYR A 117 -11.32 1.66 16.94
CA TYR A 117 -10.98 1.61 15.52
C TYR A 117 -9.49 1.89 15.27
N GLY A 118 -8.90 2.87 15.95
CA GLY A 118 -7.47 3.18 15.84
C GLY A 118 -6.59 2.05 16.36
N MET A 119 -6.92 1.50 17.53
CA MET A 119 -6.22 0.32 18.08
C MET A 119 -6.34 -0.89 17.16
N ARG A 120 -7.51 -1.15 16.60
CA ARG A 120 -7.74 -2.19 15.60
C ARG A 120 -6.78 -2.03 14.41
N THR A 121 -6.68 -0.83 13.86
CA THR A 121 -5.83 -0.57 12.68
C THR A 121 -4.37 -0.92 12.96
N SER A 122 -3.86 -0.54 14.12
CA SER A 122 -2.46 -0.78 14.52
C SER A 122 -2.19 -2.24 14.91
N LEU A 123 -3.10 -2.87 15.69
CA LEU A 123 -2.86 -4.20 16.26
C LEU A 123 -3.25 -5.35 15.32
N LEU A 124 -4.21 -5.13 14.41
CA LEU A 124 -4.74 -6.23 13.62
C LEU A 124 -4.01 -6.42 12.28
N HIS A 125 -3.66 -5.35 11.59
CA HIS A 125 -3.11 -5.48 10.25
C HIS A 125 -1.59 -5.45 10.20
N PHE A 126 -0.95 -4.64 11.03
CA PHE A 126 0.50 -4.47 10.99
C PHE A 126 1.28 -5.75 11.37
N PRO A 127 0.96 -6.51 12.44
CA PRO A 127 1.71 -7.71 12.78
C PRO A 127 1.62 -8.84 11.74
N LEU A 128 0.68 -8.76 10.79
CA LEU A 128 0.54 -9.75 9.72
C LEU A 128 1.81 -9.89 8.87
N ILE A 129 2.61 -8.81 8.77
CA ILE A 129 3.89 -8.85 8.07
C ILE A 129 4.86 -9.88 8.65
N PHE A 130 4.85 -10.10 9.96
CA PHE A 130 5.72 -11.09 10.62
C PHE A 130 5.31 -12.52 10.31
N VAL A 131 4.01 -12.77 10.19
CA VAL A 131 3.49 -14.07 9.76
C VAL A 131 3.80 -14.29 8.29
N MET A 132 3.49 -13.32 7.43
CA MET A 132 3.79 -13.39 5.99
C MET A 132 5.27 -13.64 5.73
N GLY A 133 6.16 -12.92 6.42
CA GLY A 133 7.61 -13.08 6.28
C GLY A 133 8.15 -14.45 6.72
N ARG A 134 7.40 -15.22 7.53
CA ARG A 134 7.77 -16.59 7.94
C ARG A 134 7.13 -17.67 7.07
N VAL A 135 5.97 -17.42 6.51
CA VAL A 135 5.15 -18.40 5.80
C VAL A 135 5.37 -18.36 4.30
N LEU A 136 5.55 -17.16 3.74
CA LEU A 136 5.70 -16.99 2.30
C LEU A 136 7.12 -17.29 1.86
N SER A 137 7.25 -18.18 0.90
CA SER A 137 8.49 -18.47 0.18
C SER A 137 8.70 -17.46 -0.97
N TRP A 138 9.90 -17.46 -1.55
CA TRP A 138 10.17 -16.65 -2.75
C TRP A 138 9.26 -17.02 -3.93
N GLN A 139 8.87 -18.29 -4.06
CA GLN A 139 7.93 -18.74 -5.09
C GLN A 139 6.51 -18.15 -4.87
N ASP A 140 6.10 -18.00 -3.63
CA ASP A 140 4.83 -17.34 -3.30
C ASP A 140 4.88 -15.86 -3.71
N VAL A 141 6.00 -15.16 -3.46
CA VAL A 141 6.19 -13.76 -3.90
C VAL A 141 6.11 -13.64 -5.42
N ILE A 142 6.74 -14.57 -6.16
CA ILE A 142 6.63 -14.62 -7.63
C ILE A 142 5.17 -14.86 -8.06
N SER A 143 4.44 -15.69 -7.33
CA SER A 143 3.02 -15.95 -7.61
C SER A 143 2.17 -14.71 -7.39
N PHE A 144 2.44 -13.92 -6.34
CA PHE A 144 1.84 -12.59 -6.17
C PHE A 144 2.19 -11.65 -7.32
N GLY A 145 3.46 -11.64 -7.75
CA GLY A 145 3.89 -10.85 -8.91
C GLY A 145 3.14 -11.21 -10.19
N LYS A 146 2.92 -12.52 -10.45
CA LYS A 146 2.06 -12.96 -11.56
C LYS A 146 0.63 -12.46 -11.42
N ALA A 147 0.06 -12.53 -10.21
CA ALA A 147 -1.29 -12.02 -9.95
C ALA A 147 -1.38 -10.51 -10.16
N PHE A 148 -0.41 -9.73 -9.68
CA PHE A 148 -0.35 -8.29 -9.95
C PHE A 148 -0.36 -8.01 -11.45
N LEU A 149 0.46 -8.69 -12.25
CA LEU A 149 0.53 -8.46 -13.70
C LEU A 149 -0.74 -8.94 -14.43
N ILE A 150 -1.36 -10.05 -14.03
CA ILE A 150 -2.62 -10.54 -14.61
C ILE A 150 -3.75 -9.57 -14.29
N LEU A 151 -3.87 -9.18 -13.03
CA LEU A 151 -4.93 -8.28 -12.57
C LEU A 151 -4.70 -6.83 -13.02
N ALA A 152 -3.48 -6.47 -13.43
CA ALA A 152 -3.23 -5.16 -14.04
C ALA A 152 -4.06 -4.94 -15.30
N LEU A 153 -4.34 -5.99 -16.08
CA LEU A 153 -5.13 -5.86 -17.31
C LEU A 153 -6.57 -5.40 -17.03
N PRO A 154 -7.40 -6.15 -16.26
CA PRO A 154 -8.74 -5.69 -15.92
C PRO A 154 -8.76 -4.42 -15.07
N MET A 155 -7.76 -4.22 -14.19
CA MET A 155 -7.66 -3.01 -13.39
C MET A 155 -7.44 -1.77 -14.27
N THR A 156 -6.53 -1.86 -15.23
CA THR A 156 -6.28 -0.77 -16.19
C THR A 156 -7.50 -0.50 -17.06
N TRP A 157 -8.24 -1.52 -17.46
CA TRP A 157 -9.50 -1.33 -18.17
C TRP A 157 -10.50 -0.52 -17.32
N VAL A 158 -10.67 -0.87 -16.04
CA VAL A 158 -11.54 -0.11 -15.12
C VAL A 158 -11.06 1.33 -14.96
N VAL A 159 -9.76 1.56 -14.79
CA VAL A 159 -9.16 2.90 -14.68
C VAL A 159 -9.41 3.71 -15.95
N ALA A 160 -9.23 3.10 -17.12
CA ALA A 160 -9.47 3.73 -18.42
C ALA A 160 -10.94 4.12 -18.60
N GLN A 161 -11.88 3.24 -18.22
CA GLN A 161 -13.32 3.54 -18.25
C GLN A 161 -13.65 4.71 -17.30
N GLN A 162 -13.12 4.70 -16.09
CA GLN A 162 -13.30 5.80 -15.13
C GLN A 162 -12.76 7.14 -15.64
N PHE A 163 -11.62 7.11 -16.33
CA PHE A 163 -11.00 8.30 -16.92
C PHE A 163 -11.81 8.88 -18.07
N GLN A 164 -12.40 8.02 -18.92
CA GLN A 164 -13.22 8.42 -20.07
C GLN A 164 -14.64 8.82 -19.69
N ALA A 165 -15.20 8.19 -18.64
CA ALA A 165 -16.56 8.40 -18.21
C ALA A 165 -16.78 9.79 -17.59
N ASP A 166 -18.02 10.26 -17.67
CA ASP A 166 -18.45 11.47 -16.96
C ASP A 166 -18.34 11.31 -15.44
N ARG A 167 -18.23 12.43 -14.74
CA ARG A 167 -18.18 12.46 -13.27
C ARG A 167 -19.35 11.71 -12.62
N PHE A 168 -20.54 11.84 -13.20
CA PHE A 168 -21.78 11.28 -12.66
C PHE A 168 -22.04 9.85 -13.09
N ASP A 169 -21.17 9.27 -13.93
CA ASP A 169 -21.27 7.90 -14.38
C ASP A 169 -21.15 6.93 -13.17
N ILE A 170 -21.81 5.78 -13.29
CA ILE A 170 -21.78 4.70 -12.29
C ILE A 170 -20.36 4.20 -12.03
N MET A 171 -19.47 4.27 -13.03
CA MET A 171 -18.07 3.92 -12.87
C MET A 171 -17.33 4.84 -11.87
N ASN A 172 -17.81 6.08 -11.72
CA ASN A 172 -17.20 7.13 -10.90
C ASN A 172 -17.93 7.35 -9.57
N VAL A 173 -18.77 6.41 -9.15
CA VAL A 173 -19.41 6.45 -7.83
C VAL A 173 -18.38 6.25 -6.73
N ALA A 174 -18.52 7.03 -5.64
CA ALA A 174 -17.71 6.87 -4.43
C ALA A 174 -18.13 5.65 -3.61
N SER A 175 -17.24 5.20 -2.72
CA SER A 175 -17.54 4.06 -1.82
C SER A 175 -18.74 4.39 -0.92
N GLY A 176 -19.72 3.50 -0.94
CA GLY A 176 -20.99 3.68 -0.22
C GLY A 176 -22.15 4.04 -1.14
N GLY A 177 -21.92 4.15 -2.46
CA GLY A 177 -22.96 4.43 -3.45
C GLY A 177 -23.53 5.84 -3.40
N THR A 178 -22.99 6.71 -2.56
CA THR A 178 -23.41 8.12 -2.41
C THR A 178 -22.23 9.04 -2.75
N GLY A 179 -22.48 10.03 -3.63
CA GLY A 179 -21.44 10.94 -4.08
C GLY A 179 -20.57 10.37 -5.19
N HIS A 180 -19.56 11.12 -5.58
CA HIS A 180 -18.69 10.84 -6.72
C HIS A 180 -17.22 10.85 -6.30
N GLN A 181 -16.36 10.28 -7.14
CA GLN A 181 -14.91 10.31 -6.93
C GLN A 181 -14.37 11.74 -6.99
N MET A 182 -13.18 11.93 -6.45
CA MET A 182 -12.52 13.23 -6.48
C MET A 182 -12.30 13.69 -7.90
N MET A 183 -12.80 14.87 -8.20
CA MET A 183 -12.51 15.55 -9.46
C MET A 183 -11.15 16.21 -9.44
N THR A 184 -10.71 16.48 -10.64
CA THR A 184 -9.59 17.38 -10.93
C THR A 184 -10.10 18.52 -11.81
N SER A 185 -9.28 19.53 -12.03
CA SER A 185 -9.58 20.55 -13.04
C SER A 185 -9.78 19.88 -14.41
N GLY A 186 -10.69 20.42 -15.22
CA GLY A 186 -10.95 19.93 -16.57
C GLY A 186 -11.87 18.72 -16.67
N ASP A 187 -12.84 18.56 -15.78
CA ASP A 187 -13.93 17.56 -15.79
C ASP A 187 -13.49 16.08 -15.71
N LYS A 188 -12.22 15.79 -15.59
CA LYS A 188 -11.75 14.43 -15.42
C LYS A 188 -11.70 14.00 -13.97
N VAL A 189 -12.00 12.73 -13.73
CA VAL A 189 -12.00 12.11 -12.41
C VAL A 189 -10.66 11.47 -12.12
N ARG A 190 -10.22 11.51 -10.87
CA ARG A 190 -9.06 10.76 -10.40
C ARG A 190 -9.47 9.30 -10.21
N ALA A 191 -9.16 8.47 -11.20
CA ALA A 191 -9.58 7.09 -11.22
C ALA A 191 -8.94 6.29 -10.07
N SER A 192 -9.77 5.63 -9.27
CA SER A 192 -9.33 4.78 -8.15
C SER A 192 -9.39 3.27 -8.46
N GLY A 193 -9.76 2.89 -9.70
CA GLY A 193 -9.92 1.51 -10.08
C GLY A 193 -10.95 0.80 -9.20
N THR A 194 -10.64 -0.41 -8.77
CA THR A 194 -11.47 -1.19 -7.83
C THR A 194 -11.32 -0.75 -6.37
N PHE A 195 -10.37 0.14 -6.06
CA PHE A 195 -10.15 0.59 -4.69
C PHE A 195 -11.15 1.66 -4.27
N SER A 196 -11.37 1.77 -2.97
CA SER A 196 -12.22 2.80 -2.38
C SER A 196 -11.67 4.22 -2.54
N PHE A 197 -10.34 4.34 -2.75
CA PHE A 197 -9.63 5.61 -2.87
C PHE A 197 -8.40 5.51 -3.78
N ILE A 198 -7.94 6.64 -4.28
CA ILE A 198 -6.84 6.76 -5.25
C ILE A 198 -5.51 6.17 -4.72
N SER A 199 -5.22 6.25 -3.42
CA SER A 199 -3.98 5.68 -2.87
C SER A 199 -3.85 4.18 -3.10
N GLY A 200 -4.96 3.44 -3.14
CA GLY A 200 -4.93 2.02 -3.45
C GLY A 200 -4.37 1.72 -4.85
N ILE A 201 -4.82 2.49 -5.85
CA ILE A 201 -4.33 2.33 -7.23
C ILE A 201 -2.87 2.76 -7.36
N VAL A 202 -2.46 3.80 -6.61
CA VAL A 202 -1.07 4.28 -6.58
C VAL A 202 -0.14 3.15 -6.14
N PHE A 203 -0.39 2.54 -4.98
CA PHE A 203 0.41 1.42 -4.48
C PHE A 203 0.35 0.20 -5.40
N TYR A 204 -0.83 -0.11 -5.94
CA TYR A 204 -0.99 -1.24 -6.84
C TYR A 204 -0.05 -1.14 -8.04
N TYR A 205 0.00 0.00 -8.74
CA TYR A 205 0.87 0.17 -9.90
C TYR A 205 2.33 0.39 -9.53
N CYS A 206 2.63 0.91 -8.35
CA CYS A 206 3.99 0.93 -7.82
C CYS A 206 4.55 -0.49 -7.64
N PHE A 207 3.76 -1.41 -7.07
CA PHE A 207 4.15 -2.83 -6.99
C PHE A 207 4.19 -3.49 -8.37
N SER A 208 3.25 -3.19 -9.25
CA SER A 208 3.22 -3.74 -10.62
C SER A 208 4.49 -3.38 -11.38
N ILE A 209 4.96 -2.12 -11.32
CA ILE A 209 6.19 -1.70 -11.98
C ILE A 209 7.43 -2.40 -11.39
N ALA A 210 7.45 -2.63 -10.06
CA ALA A 210 8.54 -3.39 -9.45
C ALA A 210 8.61 -4.83 -9.97
N PHE A 211 7.46 -5.51 -10.15
CA PHE A 211 7.41 -6.84 -10.75
C PHE A 211 7.72 -6.83 -12.25
N VAL A 212 7.31 -5.80 -12.98
CA VAL A 212 7.69 -5.59 -14.39
C VAL A 212 9.21 -5.52 -14.51
N ILE A 213 9.85 -4.63 -13.75
CA ILE A 213 11.32 -4.46 -13.75
C ILE A 213 12.00 -5.77 -13.38
N TYR A 214 11.54 -6.44 -12.31
CA TYR A 214 12.08 -7.72 -11.91
C TYR A 214 11.99 -8.79 -13.01
N GLY A 215 10.86 -8.83 -13.73
CA GLY A 215 10.63 -9.75 -14.84
C GLY A 215 11.58 -9.52 -16.03
N PHE A 216 11.93 -8.27 -16.32
CA PHE A 216 12.93 -7.94 -17.36
C PHE A 216 14.35 -8.26 -16.91
N LEU A 217 14.68 -8.02 -15.63
CA LEU A 217 16.02 -8.32 -15.10
C LEU A 217 16.26 -9.82 -14.98
N LYS A 218 15.24 -10.59 -14.60
CA LYS A 218 15.36 -12.04 -14.40
C LYS A 218 14.51 -12.81 -15.41
N LYS A 219 15.11 -13.16 -16.53
CA LYS A 219 14.46 -13.92 -17.62
C LYS A 219 13.81 -15.22 -17.10
N GLY A 220 12.63 -15.52 -17.63
CA GLY A 220 11.91 -16.78 -17.37
C GLY A 220 11.06 -16.82 -16.09
N VAL A 221 11.05 -15.76 -15.27
CA VAL A 221 10.20 -15.68 -14.07
C VAL A 221 8.73 -15.52 -14.44
N PHE A 222 8.45 -14.67 -15.43
CA PHE A 222 7.11 -14.44 -15.95
C PHE A 222 7.03 -14.85 -17.43
N PRO A 223 5.86 -15.35 -17.90
CA PRO A 223 5.62 -15.54 -19.33
C PRO A 223 5.80 -14.22 -20.09
N LYS A 224 6.43 -14.26 -21.27
CA LYS A 224 6.73 -13.05 -22.05
C LYS A 224 5.47 -12.22 -22.36
N TRP A 225 4.39 -12.88 -22.79
CA TRP A 225 3.13 -12.20 -23.10
C TRP A 225 2.58 -11.43 -21.90
N LEU A 226 2.65 -12.03 -20.68
CA LEU A 226 2.19 -11.42 -19.45
C LEU A 226 3.06 -10.22 -19.08
N LEU A 227 4.37 -10.34 -19.26
CA LEU A 227 5.30 -9.25 -18.98
C LEU A 227 5.05 -8.05 -19.90
N TYR A 228 4.87 -8.28 -21.21
CA TYR A 228 4.63 -7.17 -22.15
C TYR A 228 3.25 -6.52 -21.97
N LEU A 229 2.18 -7.33 -21.87
CA LEU A 229 0.84 -6.81 -21.65
C LEU A 229 0.70 -6.14 -20.28
N GLY A 230 1.25 -6.75 -19.23
CA GLY A 230 1.27 -6.17 -17.89
C GLY A 230 2.05 -4.85 -17.84
N THR A 231 3.14 -4.74 -18.62
CA THR A 231 3.88 -3.48 -18.76
C THR A 231 3.03 -2.41 -19.42
N GLY A 232 2.44 -2.72 -20.58
CA GLY A 232 1.57 -1.79 -21.31
C GLY A 232 0.42 -1.31 -20.45
N ALA A 233 -0.27 -2.25 -19.77
CA ALA A 233 -1.35 -1.94 -18.84
C ALA A 233 -0.88 -1.03 -17.70
N THR A 234 0.27 -1.32 -17.08
CA THR A 234 0.81 -0.53 -15.99
C THR A 234 1.07 0.91 -16.41
N PHE A 235 1.76 1.13 -17.54
CA PHE A 235 2.05 2.48 -18.02
C PHE A 235 0.81 3.24 -18.46
N LEU A 236 -0.14 2.58 -19.13
CA LEU A 236 -1.41 3.20 -19.50
C LEU A 236 -2.19 3.66 -18.25
N ALA A 237 -2.28 2.82 -17.22
CA ALA A 237 -2.96 3.19 -15.99
C ALA A 237 -2.23 4.30 -15.23
N MET A 238 -0.92 4.37 -15.27
CA MET A 238 -0.16 5.45 -14.61
C MET A 238 -0.54 6.83 -15.14
N VAL A 239 -0.76 6.96 -16.46
CA VAL A 239 -1.15 8.25 -17.05
C VAL A 239 -2.65 8.54 -16.87
N THR A 240 -3.50 7.53 -16.98
CA THR A 240 -4.97 7.68 -16.90
C THR A 240 -5.50 7.76 -15.45
N ALA A 241 -4.74 7.32 -14.45
CA ALA A 241 -5.13 7.44 -13.04
C ALA A 241 -5.21 8.90 -12.55
N GLY A 242 -4.59 9.86 -13.25
CA GLY A 242 -4.63 11.28 -12.91
C GLY A 242 -3.99 11.63 -11.57
N SER A 243 -3.07 10.79 -11.09
CA SER A 243 -2.39 10.98 -9.81
C SER A 243 -0.89 11.17 -9.99
N ARG A 244 -0.38 12.34 -9.60
CA ARG A 244 1.06 12.62 -9.57
C ARG A 244 1.82 11.65 -8.65
N SER A 245 1.17 11.16 -7.59
CA SER A 245 1.78 10.21 -6.65
C SER A 245 2.15 8.89 -7.31
N VAL A 246 1.42 8.42 -8.33
CA VAL A 246 1.79 7.20 -9.08
C VAL A 246 3.17 7.36 -9.72
N ILE A 247 3.44 8.51 -10.32
CA ILE A 247 4.75 8.81 -10.92
C ILE A 247 5.82 8.92 -9.84
N ALA A 248 5.54 9.67 -8.76
CA ALA A 248 6.47 9.88 -7.65
C ALA A 248 6.93 8.56 -7.01
N GLU A 249 5.99 7.68 -6.69
CA GLU A 249 6.31 6.37 -6.09
C GLU A 249 7.00 5.42 -7.08
N SER A 250 6.64 5.51 -8.38
CA SER A 250 7.36 4.76 -9.43
C SER A 250 8.81 5.21 -9.57
N LEU A 251 9.10 6.50 -9.42
CA LEU A 251 10.47 7.02 -9.42
C LEU A 251 11.29 6.45 -8.25
N GLN A 252 10.69 6.17 -7.10
CA GLN A 252 11.39 5.50 -5.99
C GLN A 252 11.81 4.06 -6.37
N VAL A 253 10.98 3.34 -7.13
CA VAL A 253 11.35 2.01 -7.64
C VAL A 253 12.55 2.11 -8.59
N PHE A 254 12.55 3.11 -9.48
CA PHE A 254 13.71 3.36 -10.37
C PHE A 254 14.94 3.82 -9.59
N ALA A 255 14.79 4.59 -8.52
CA ALA A 255 15.91 4.95 -7.64
C ALA A 255 16.53 3.70 -6.98
N CYS A 256 15.70 2.76 -6.50
CA CYS A 256 16.17 1.46 -6.00
C CYS A 256 16.94 0.67 -7.08
N LEU A 257 16.53 0.77 -8.35
CA LEU A 257 17.24 0.17 -9.47
C LEU A 257 18.61 0.84 -9.70
N GLY A 258 18.70 2.15 -9.54
CA GLY A 258 19.96 2.90 -9.58
C GLY A 258 20.92 2.46 -8.45
N PHE A 259 20.41 2.28 -7.23
CA PHE A 259 21.19 1.71 -6.13
C PHE A 259 21.67 0.30 -6.44
N LEU A 260 20.83 -0.55 -7.03
CA LEU A 260 21.21 -1.90 -7.44
C LEU A 260 22.34 -1.84 -8.47
N ALA A 261 22.27 -0.94 -9.45
CA ALA A 261 23.32 -0.75 -10.45
C ALA A 261 24.67 -0.34 -9.82
N TYR A 262 24.62 0.54 -8.81
CA TYR A 262 25.80 0.97 -8.06
C TYR A 262 26.44 -0.17 -7.26
N TYR A 263 25.65 -0.94 -6.51
CA TYR A 263 26.17 -2.04 -5.67
C TYR A 263 26.49 -3.33 -6.46
N LYS A 264 25.92 -3.52 -7.64
CA LYS A 264 26.15 -4.69 -8.51
C LYS A 264 26.47 -4.26 -9.95
N PRO A 265 27.65 -3.72 -10.20
CA PRO A 265 28.02 -3.19 -11.53
C PRO A 265 27.95 -4.25 -12.63
N GLY A 266 28.10 -5.54 -12.31
CA GLY A 266 27.91 -6.62 -13.27
C GLY A 266 26.49 -6.77 -13.82
N GLU A 267 25.48 -6.21 -13.16
CA GLU A 267 24.10 -6.18 -13.64
C GLU A 267 23.76 -4.90 -14.43
N PHE A 268 24.69 -3.94 -14.51
CA PHE A 268 24.45 -2.63 -15.13
C PHE A 268 23.94 -2.74 -16.58
N GLY A 269 24.53 -3.61 -17.38
CA GLY A 269 24.09 -3.81 -18.77
C GLY A 269 22.66 -4.32 -18.89
N LYS A 270 22.23 -5.21 -17.99
CA LYS A 270 20.86 -5.72 -17.97
C LYS A 270 19.88 -4.63 -17.52
N ILE A 271 20.27 -3.84 -16.53
CA ILE A 271 19.45 -2.72 -16.02
C ILE A 271 19.25 -1.70 -17.14
N THR A 272 20.32 -1.28 -17.81
CA THR A 272 20.25 -0.34 -18.92
C THR A 272 19.38 -0.86 -20.07
N ALA A 273 19.59 -2.13 -20.47
CA ALA A 273 18.79 -2.75 -21.53
C ALA A 273 17.31 -2.83 -21.15
N SER A 274 16.99 -3.17 -19.89
CA SER A 274 15.61 -3.23 -19.41
C SER A 274 14.95 -1.85 -19.40
N THR A 275 15.66 -0.82 -18.92
CA THR A 275 15.17 0.56 -18.90
C THR A 275 14.94 1.09 -20.32
N PHE A 276 15.88 0.82 -21.24
CA PHE A 276 15.71 1.19 -22.64
C PHE A 276 14.48 0.51 -23.26
N PHE A 277 14.28 -0.79 -22.99
CA PHE A 277 13.13 -1.51 -23.49
C PHE A 277 11.81 -0.97 -22.94
N LEU A 278 11.76 -0.61 -21.67
CA LEU A 278 10.60 0.05 -21.07
C LEU A 278 10.30 1.39 -21.75
N LEU A 279 11.32 2.18 -22.07
CA LEU A 279 11.18 3.42 -22.82
C LEU A 279 10.57 3.17 -24.20
N VAL A 280 11.04 2.14 -24.92
CA VAL A 280 10.47 1.77 -26.23
C VAL A 280 8.99 1.43 -26.12
N ILE A 281 8.57 0.71 -25.07
CA ILE A 281 7.16 0.42 -24.82
C ILE A 281 6.37 1.72 -24.59
N VAL A 282 6.88 2.63 -23.78
CA VAL A 282 6.21 3.92 -23.52
C VAL A 282 6.06 4.73 -24.81
N LEU A 283 7.09 4.81 -25.63
CA LEU A 283 7.04 5.49 -26.93
C LEU A 283 6.04 4.83 -27.88
N PHE A 284 5.98 3.49 -27.89
CA PHE A 284 4.99 2.75 -28.65
C PHE A 284 3.57 3.06 -28.19
N LEU A 285 3.31 3.04 -26.87
CA LEU A 285 1.99 3.39 -26.33
C LEU A 285 1.60 4.82 -26.69
N TYR A 286 2.53 5.76 -26.61
CA TYR A 286 2.33 7.15 -27.01
C TYR A 286 1.96 7.28 -28.49
N SER A 287 2.61 6.51 -29.38
CA SER A 287 2.39 6.61 -30.81
C SER A 287 1.14 5.89 -31.33
N GLN A 288 0.61 4.91 -30.58
CA GLN A 288 -0.46 4.03 -31.05
C GLN A 288 -1.77 4.12 -30.28
N ILE A 289 -1.76 4.75 -29.09
CA ILE A 289 -2.91 4.74 -28.18
C ILE A 289 -3.30 6.17 -27.82
N ASP A 290 -4.37 6.69 -28.42
CA ASP A 290 -4.90 8.03 -28.15
C ASP A 290 -5.20 8.25 -26.65
N LEU A 291 -5.77 7.24 -26.00
CA LEU A 291 -6.04 7.28 -24.57
C LEU A 291 -4.77 7.51 -23.74
N PHE A 292 -3.61 7.01 -24.19
CA PHE A 292 -2.32 7.27 -23.51
C PHE A 292 -1.89 8.74 -23.70
N GLN A 293 -2.09 9.30 -24.89
CA GLN A 293 -1.81 10.71 -25.17
C GLN A 293 -2.72 11.61 -24.34
N ASP A 294 -4.01 11.33 -24.28
CA ASP A 294 -4.99 12.06 -23.44
C ASP A 294 -4.62 11.99 -21.95
N GLY A 295 -4.27 10.80 -21.48
CA GLY A 295 -3.82 10.59 -20.11
C GLY A 295 -2.55 11.36 -19.78
N LEU A 296 -1.59 11.40 -20.71
CA LEU A 296 -0.35 12.15 -20.54
C LEU A 296 -0.59 13.67 -20.56
N ALA A 297 -1.44 14.16 -21.47
CA ALA A 297 -1.85 15.57 -21.51
C ALA A 297 -2.56 15.97 -20.20
N PHE A 298 -3.44 15.12 -19.71
CA PHE A 298 -4.10 15.33 -18.43
C PHE A 298 -3.11 15.34 -17.26
N LEU A 299 -2.16 14.43 -17.25
CA LEU A 299 -1.11 14.38 -16.22
C LEU A 299 -0.21 15.62 -16.26
N SER A 300 0.17 16.12 -17.46
CA SER A 300 0.96 17.36 -17.60
C SER A 300 0.20 18.57 -17.06
N MET A 301 -1.08 18.70 -17.38
CA MET A 301 -1.96 19.72 -16.82
C MET A 301 -1.97 19.66 -15.28
N ARG A 302 -1.99 18.47 -14.69
CA ARG A 302 -1.92 18.27 -13.24
C ARG A 302 -0.60 18.72 -12.62
N PHE A 303 0.49 18.61 -13.35
CA PHE A 303 1.79 19.15 -12.91
C PHE A 303 1.84 20.67 -13.03
N GLU A 304 1.27 21.25 -14.09
CA GLU A 304 1.18 22.70 -14.28
C GLU A 304 0.30 23.36 -13.21
N GLU A 305 -0.87 22.80 -12.91
CA GLU A 305 -1.72 23.26 -11.81
C GLU A 305 -0.97 23.31 -10.48
N ALA A 306 -0.17 22.27 -10.23
CA ALA A 306 0.64 22.23 -9.03
C ALA A 306 1.74 23.28 -9.03
N ALA A 307 2.43 23.46 -10.16
CA ALA A 307 3.49 24.45 -10.29
C ALA A 307 2.95 25.88 -10.08
N ASN A 308 1.73 26.15 -10.53
CA ASN A 308 1.08 27.44 -10.33
C ASN A 308 0.74 27.72 -8.85
N VAL A 309 0.51 26.68 -8.05
CA VAL A 309 0.15 26.81 -6.62
C VAL A 309 1.36 26.61 -5.71
N GLU A 310 2.23 25.67 -6.05
CA GLU A 310 3.33 25.20 -5.21
C GLU A 310 4.71 25.72 -5.68
N GLY A 311 4.79 26.43 -6.83
CA GLY A 311 6.03 26.93 -7.43
C GLY A 311 6.68 25.97 -8.42
N ASN A 312 8.02 26.06 -8.59
CA ASN A 312 8.77 25.22 -9.52
C ASN A 312 8.47 23.72 -9.29
N PRO A 313 8.23 22.91 -10.35
CA PRO A 313 7.90 21.48 -10.21
C PRO A 313 8.88 20.66 -9.36
N ILE A 314 10.16 21.00 -9.40
CA ILE A 314 11.21 20.34 -8.59
C ILE A 314 11.06 20.74 -7.11
N GLU A 315 10.87 22.01 -6.83
CA GLU A 315 10.67 22.53 -5.49
C GLU A 315 9.35 22.03 -4.91
N ALA A 316 8.28 21.99 -5.73
CA ALA A 316 7.00 21.43 -5.34
C ALA A 316 7.10 19.94 -4.99
N TYR A 317 7.90 19.17 -5.75
CA TYR A 317 8.13 17.75 -5.49
C TYR A 317 8.89 17.55 -4.17
N PHE A 318 10.08 18.16 -4.02
CA PHE A 318 10.88 18.03 -2.80
C PHE A 318 10.24 18.74 -1.62
N GLY A 319 9.64 19.92 -1.81
CA GLY A 319 8.91 20.66 -0.79
C GLY A 319 7.76 19.85 -0.22
N ARG A 320 7.07 19.08 -1.05
CA ARG A 320 6.00 18.17 -0.62
C ARG A 320 6.49 17.05 0.29
N TYR A 321 7.66 16.45 0.02
CA TYR A 321 8.25 15.46 0.93
C TYR A 321 8.63 16.11 2.29
N TRP A 322 9.20 17.29 2.26
CA TRP A 322 9.49 18.04 3.48
C TRP A 322 8.21 18.43 4.21
N GLU A 323 7.20 18.90 3.48
CA GLU A 323 5.90 19.24 4.06
C GLU A 323 5.23 18.01 4.69
N ILE A 324 5.29 16.84 4.07
CA ILE A 324 4.80 15.58 4.64
C ILE A 324 5.46 15.28 5.99
N ILE A 325 6.76 15.55 6.12
CA ILE A 325 7.50 15.30 7.36
C ILE A 325 7.15 16.34 8.43
N TYR A 326 7.06 17.62 8.06
CA TYR A 326 6.94 18.72 9.03
C TYR A 326 5.50 19.20 9.28
N SER A 327 4.58 19.08 8.31
CA SER A 327 3.22 19.58 8.46
C SER A 327 2.47 18.97 9.66
N PRO A 328 2.65 17.67 10.00
CA PRO A 328 2.00 17.12 11.16
C PRO A 328 2.39 17.81 12.46
N PHE A 329 3.67 18.22 12.59
CA PHE A 329 4.16 18.95 13.77
C PHE A 329 3.64 20.39 13.81
N ARG A 330 3.47 21.05 12.65
CA ARG A 330 2.89 22.39 12.58
C ARG A 330 1.41 22.42 12.97
N SER A 331 0.70 21.31 12.72
CA SER A 331 -0.72 21.18 13.09
C SER A 331 -0.91 20.95 14.61
N LEU A 332 0.14 20.64 15.36
CA LEU A 332 0.07 20.43 16.79
C LEU A 332 0.10 21.76 17.55
N ASN A 333 -0.89 21.96 18.42
CA ASN A 333 -0.89 23.09 19.34
C ASN A 333 -0.12 22.73 20.62
N PHE A 334 1.17 23.04 20.67
CA PHE A 334 2.04 22.76 21.83
C PHE A 334 1.69 23.55 23.11
N GLN A 335 0.76 24.50 23.03
CA GLN A 335 0.21 25.16 24.20
C GLN A 335 -0.88 24.33 24.89
N SER A 336 -1.38 23.32 24.22
CA SER A 336 -2.38 22.37 24.72
C SER A 336 -1.79 20.99 24.98
N LEU A 337 -2.46 20.20 25.81
CA LEU A 337 -2.10 18.83 26.09
C LEU A 337 -2.14 17.96 24.80
N ALA A 338 -3.05 18.29 23.90
CA ALA A 338 -3.18 17.59 22.60
C ALA A 338 -1.95 17.75 21.70
N GLY A 339 -1.19 18.84 21.81
CA GLY A 339 0.07 19.00 21.07
C GLY A 339 1.15 17.98 21.48
N TRP A 340 1.17 17.60 22.74
CA TRP A 340 2.14 16.63 23.29
C TRP A 340 1.65 15.20 23.24
N LEU A 341 0.40 14.96 23.60
CA LEU A 341 -0.22 13.64 23.72
C LEU A 341 -1.05 13.22 22.51
N GLY A 342 -1.28 14.14 21.55
CA GLY A 342 -2.11 13.92 20.37
C GLY A 342 -3.60 14.12 20.64
N ASN A 343 -4.38 13.89 19.57
CA ASN A 343 -5.84 14.04 19.58
C ASN A 343 -6.57 12.70 19.87
N GLY A 344 -5.82 11.68 20.23
CA GLY A 344 -6.29 10.33 20.50
C GLY A 344 -6.22 9.39 19.29
N ILE A 345 -5.84 8.14 19.57
CA ILE A 345 -5.67 7.09 18.56
C ILE A 345 -6.97 6.88 17.78
N GLY A 346 -6.86 6.81 16.46
CA GLY A 346 -8.00 6.68 15.54
C GLY A 346 -8.61 8.00 15.07
N SER A 347 -8.32 9.15 15.72
CA SER A 347 -8.85 10.46 15.31
C SER A 347 -8.31 10.94 13.96
N GLY A 348 -7.13 10.48 13.55
CA GLY A 348 -6.54 10.72 12.24
C GLY A 348 -7.06 9.80 11.12
N THR A 349 -7.99 8.91 11.44
CA THR A 349 -8.59 7.99 10.46
C THR A 349 -9.85 8.60 9.83
N ARG A 350 -10.25 8.06 8.67
CA ARG A 350 -11.54 8.44 8.06
C ARG A 350 -12.75 8.11 8.95
N ALA A 351 -12.66 7.05 9.74
CA ALA A 351 -13.70 6.70 10.70
C ALA A 351 -13.79 7.77 11.81
N GLY A 352 -12.64 8.26 12.31
CA GLY A 352 -12.60 9.38 13.25
C GLY A 352 -13.20 10.66 12.66
N ALA A 353 -12.86 10.99 11.41
CA ALA A 353 -13.42 12.12 10.69
C ALA A 353 -14.94 11.97 10.47
N ALA A 354 -15.42 10.79 10.09
CA ALA A 354 -16.85 10.51 9.90
C ALA A 354 -17.67 10.63 11.19
N LEU A 355 -17.05 10.39 12.34
CA LEU A 355 -17.65 10.59 13.67
C LEU A 355 -17.58 12.06 14.15
N GLY A 356 -17.09 12.98 13.29
CA GLY A 356 -16.90 14.41 13.64
C GLY A 356 -15.83 14.66 14.73
N ARG A 357 -14.90 13.71 14.89
CA ARG A 357 -13.93 13.69 15.98
C ARG A 357 -12.47 13.77 15.52
N GLY A 358 -12.23 14.18 14.27
CA GLY A 358 -10.89 14.32 13.76
C GLY A 358 -10.79 14.64 12.28
N VAL A 359 -9.59 14.56 11.74
CA VAL A 359 -9.25 14.82 10.33
C VAL A 359 -8.67 13.57 9.72
N GLY A 360 -9.21 13.10 8.60
CA GLY A 360 -8.66 11.93 7.90
C GLY A 360 -7.34 12.25 7.23
N TYR A 361 -6.26 11.65 7.73
CA TYR A 361 -4.94 11.71 7.10
C TYR A 361 -4.75 10.55 6.11
N GLU A 362 -4.08 10.81 5.01
CA GLU A 362 -3.77 9.81 3.99
C GLU A 362 -2.49 9.02 4.32
N LEU A 363 -1.56 9.65 5.02
CA LEU A 363 -0.25 9.09 5.35
C LEU A 363 -0.19 8.66 6.81
N ASP A 364 0.35 7.47 7.06
CA ASP A 364 0.49 6.92 8.42
C ASP A 364 1.37 7.79 9.31
N TRP A 365 2.45 8.37 8.77
CA TRP A 365 3.31 9.30 9.49
C TRP A 365 2.52 10.48 10.07
N SER A 366 1.79 11.20 9.22
CA SER A 366 0.98 12.35 9.63
C SER A 366 -0.12 11.94 10.59
N ARG A 367 -0.74 10.78 10.34
CA ARG A 367 -1.77 10.22 11.19
C ARG A 367 -1.24 9.93 12.59
N HIS A 368 -0.12 9.21 12.72
CA HIS A 368 0.40 8.83 14.03
C HIS A 368 0.85 10.04 14.85
N ILE A 369 1.45 11.06 14.24
CA ILE A 369 1.81 12.29 14.93
C ILE A 369 0.56 13.04 15.40
N TYR A 370 -0.45 13.18 14.55
CA TYR A 370 -1.70 13.82 14.92
C TYR A 370 -2.45 13.08 16.03
N GLU A 371 -2.50 11.74 15.95
CA GLU A 371 -3.22 10.88 16.90
C GLU A 371 -2.52 10.78 18.26
N ASN A 372 -1.21 10.66 18.27
CA ASN A 372 -0.43 10.26 19.45
C ASN A 372 0.58 11.33 19.90
N GLY A 373 0.53 12.51 19.27
CA GLY A 373 1.41 13.64 19.62
C GLY A 373 2.83 13.50 19.07
N SER A 374 3.64 14.50 19.37
CA SER A 374 4.99 14.62 18.81
C SER A 374 5.98 13.53 19.26
N ILE A 375 5.82 13.01 20.47
CA ILE A 375 6.73 12.01 21.02
C ILE A 375 6.30 10.59 20.65
N LEU A 376 5.10 10.19 21.06
CA LEU A 376 4.61 8.82 20.84
C LEU A 376 4.30 8.55 19.35
N GLY A 377 3.86 9.56 18.61
CA GLY A 377 3.58 9.42 17.18
C GLY A 377 4.82 9.11 16.34
N VAL A 378 5.99 9.61 16.74
CA VAL A 378 7.28 9.29 16.08
C VAL A 378 7.77 7.88 16.42
N LEU A 379 7.35 7.32 17.54
CA LEU A 379 7.75 5.97 17.97
C LEU A 379 6.91 4.86 17.26
N PHE A 380 5.75 5.23 16.72
CA PHE A 380 4.96 4.34 15.87
C PHE A 380 5.58 4.15 14.49
#